data_386c7abdea887509e14f6ce61a43807c
#
_entry.id   386c7abdea887509e14f6ce61a43807c
#
_cell.length_a   1.000
_cell.length_b   1.000
_cell.length_c   1.000
_cell.angle_alpha   90.00
_cell.angle_beta   90.00
_cell.angle_gamma   90.00
#
_symmetry.space_group_name_H-M   'P 1'
#
loop_
_entity.id
_entity.type
_entity.pdbx_description
1 polymer ?
#
loop_
_entity_poly.entity_id
_entity_poly.type
_entity_poly.pdbx_seq_one_letter_code
_entity_poly.pdbx_strand_id
1 'polypeptide(L)'
;NPDFGQAESDEVIVNFSAQETFYSEKRAFFNENQSLFDLSHYDRYRVINTRRIGAASTYDCQASYDEDRCDGERKSYTDIDFALRYTQKNDNSNVGIFVAQESDESFTKGKNFYALRSKNKIGTRTIGYFLTHVVDNFTNEKATVNVIDFINVKSDKLTLYTDFLSSEKEGVSGFGLRSQFVYKPTQLSRRSGSILYFEDSFRLNDFGYLKKNDWFHVGLGSDITKVDFNESSSVKERKIGTDFNYDSDTSGNSNPTQLRQEYNFQYKDTSSFQASWDLKTSGKNTTITRKNVDFPFVKRNGSFSFNLDYESPSYGSWEYDWRVGYETADKYKTWSSEGYERRFAKIAGSIYPIDDFKLGWEFRVREEDEWLNWIKDNELAVYDLTQKIISINANWFKGYKHEIRLKSQFVALEAESPISLISDKAGYLYNHNSIVKPFTDGITSFQVRYKYEIAPLSYIYLVYTKGGRVYDDENERNTSDVFKDPWENPDNEIFSLKFRLKY
;
A
#
# COMPACT_ATOMS: atom_id res chain seq x y z
N ASN A 1 -26.74 7.27 12.68
CA ASN A 1 -26.18 6.26 11.79
C ASN A 1 -24.66 6.47 11.75
N PRO A 2 -23.87 5.44 12.02
CA PRO A 2 -22.43 5.54 11.90
C PRO A 2 -22.07 5.90 10.46
N ASP A 3 -21.03 6.71 10.32
CA ASP A 3 -20.55 7.16 9.02
C ASP A 3 -19.67 6.08 8.37
N PHE A 4 -20.26 5.20 7.59
CA PHE A 4 -19.56 4.17 6.81
C PHE A 4 -19.11 4.66 5.42
N GLY A 5 -19.62 5.79 4.95
CA GLY A 5 -19.28 6.34 3.63
C GLY A 5 -17.91 6.99 3.61
N GLN A 6 -17.15 6.74 2.55
CA GLN A 6 -15.88 7.42 2.30
C GLN A 6 -16.14 8.80 1.67
N ALA A 7 -15.63 9.84 2.31
CA ALA A 7 -15.75 11.22 1.81
C ALA A 7 -14.51 11.70 1.04
N GLU A 8 -13.47 10.88 0.95
CA GLU A 8 -12.24 11.20 0.22
C GLU A 8 -11.85 10.05 -0.71
N SER A 9 -11.51 10.36 -1.96
CA SER A 9 -11.00 9.37 -2.91
C SER A 9 -9.63 8.83 -2.48
N ASP A 10 -9.35 7.59 -2.86
CA ASP A 10 -8.03 7.01 -2.76
C ASP A 10 -7.11 7.56 -3.86
N GLU A 11 -5.81 7.39 -3.69
CA GLU A 11 -4.84 7.62 -4.75
C GLU A 11 -4.97 6.49 -5.78
N VAL A 12 -4.91 6.83 -7.06
CA VAL A 12 -4.95 5.84 -8.13
C VAL A 12 -3.60 5.14 -8.21
N ILE A 13 -3.61 3.81 -8.12
CA ILE A 13 -2.41 2.97 -8.23
C ILE A 13 -2.68 1.90 -9.28
N VAL A 14 -1.89 1.92 -10.36
CA VAL A 14 -1.88 0.84 -11.35
C VAL A 14 -1.00 -0.29 -10.82
N ASN A 15 -1.59 -1.46 -10.62
CA ASN A 15 -0.91 -2.62 -10.03
C ASN A 15 -1.01 -3.85 -10.92
N PHE A 16 0.10 -4.23 -11.55
CA PHE A 16 0.24 -5.48 -12.30
C PHE A 16 0.89 -6.61 -11.50
N SER A 17 1.27 -6.35 -10.24
CA SER A 17 1.89 -7.36 -9.39
C SER A 17 0.88 -8.34 -8.79
N ALA A 18 1.37 -9.47 -8.29
CA ALA A 18 0.56 -10.41 -7.51
C ALA A 18 0.23 -9.93 -6.08
N GLN A 19 0.82 -8.83 -5.65
CA GLN A 19 0.62 -8.29 -4.30
C GLN A 19 -0.55 -7.34 -4.29
N GLU A 20 -1.39 -7.45 -3.27
CA GLU A 20 -2.50 -6.54 -3.05
C GLU A 20 -2.00 -5.12 -2.73
N THR A 21 -2.65 -4.12 -3.32
CA THR A 21 -2.41 -2.72 -2.97
C THR A 21 -3.07 -2.40 -1.63
N PHE A 22 -2.30 -1.88 -0.70
CA PHE A 22 -2.83 -1.41 0.59
C PHE A 22 -3.30 0.04 0.49
N TYR A 23 -4.56 0.29 0.87
CA TYR A 23 -5.11 1.63 1.05
C TYR A 23 -5.40 1.90 2.52
N SER A 24 -5.01 3.07 3.00
CA SER A 24 -5.34 3.50 4.36
C SER A 24 -6.85 3.75 4.52
N GLU A 25 -7.37 3.51 5.71
CA GLU A 25 -8.77 3.78 6.02
C GLU A 25 -9.03 5.31 6.08
N LYS A 26 -10.09 5.76 5.43
CA LYS A 26 -10.51 7.17 5.38
C LYS A 26 -11.90 7.41 5.98
N ARG A 27 -12.68 6.36 6.22
CA ARG A 27 -13.99 6.44 6.83
C ARG A 27 -13.85 6.76 8.33
N ALA A 28 -14.49 7.82 8.78
CA ALA A 28 -14.31 8.38 10.11
C ALA A 28 -14.59 7.37 11.24
N PHE A 29 -15.66 6.57 11.13
CA PHE A 29 -16.01 5.56 12.11
C PHE A 29 -14.91 4.52 12.29
N PHE A 30 -14.32 4.04 11.20
CA PHE A 30 -13.28 2.99 11.23
C PHE A 30 -11.92 3.52 11.67
N ASN A 31 -11.64 4.82 11.50
CA ASN A 31 -10.41 5.45 11.97
C ASN A 31 -10.39 5.75 13.47
N GLU A 32 -11.54 5.89 14.09
CA GLU A 32 -11.62 6.24 15.51
C GLU A 32 -11.01 5.14 16.38
N ASN A 33 -10.10 5.49 17.31
CA ASN A 33 -9.41 4.55 18.21
C ASN A 33 -8.72 3.34 17.54
N GLN A 34 -8.37 3.43 16.26
CA GLN A 34 -7.71 2.36 15.51
C GLN A 34 -6.41 1.89 16.19
N SER A 35 -5.70 2.78 16.89
CA SER A 35 -4.42 2.48 17.55
C SER A 35 -4.48 1.32 18.57
N LEU A 36 -5.65 0.99 19.12
CA LEU A 36 -5.80 -0.16 20.01
C LEU A 36 -5.74 -1.47 19.23
N PHE A 37 -6.28 -1.48 18.00
CA PHE A 37 -6.35 -2.65 17.13
C PHE A 37 -5.14 -2.78 16.18
N ASP A 38 -4.21 -1.82 16.21
CA ASP A 38 -2.95 -1.95 15.49
C ASP A 38 -1.91 -2.69 16.35
N LEU A 39 -1.16 -3.61 15.73
CA LEU A 39 0.07 -4.11 16.29
C LEU A 39 1.17 -3.06 16.09
N SER A 40 1.85 -2.70 17.16
CA SER A 40 2.85 -1.61 17.15
C SER A 40 3.97 -1.86 16.13
N HIS A 41 4.23 -0.87 15.26
CA HIS A 41 5.39 -0.75 14.37
C HIS A 41 5.43 -1.67 13.14
N TYR A 42 4.28 -1.92 12.46
CA TYR A 42 4.39 -2.77 11.32
C TYR A 42 3.51 -2.39 10.12
N ASP A 43 4.14 -2.30 8.93
CA ASP A 43 3.53 -1.95 7.65
C ASP A 43 3.40 -3.14 6.67
N ARG A 44 3.92 -4.33 7.04
CA ARG A 44 3.93 -5.52 6.19
C ARG A 44 2.72 -6.42 6.39
N TYR A 45 2.07 -6.31 7.55
CA TYR A 45 0.80 -6.94 7.82
C TYR A 45 -0.03 -6.13 8.84
N ARG A 46 -1.34 -6.29 8.80
CA ARG A 46 -2.30 -5.75 9.76
C ARG A 46 -3.33 -6.80 10.09
N VAL A 47 -3.61 -7.01 11.37
CA VAL A 47 -4.60 -8.00 11.81
C VAL A 47 -6.01 -7.54 11.47
N ILE A 48 -6.26 -6.24 11.48
CA ILE A 48 -7.50 -5.62 10.97
C ILE A 48 -7.14 -4.65 9.83
N ASN A 49 -7.82 -4.83 8.72
CA ASN A 49 -7.92 -3.88 7.62
C ASN A 49 -9.41 -3.61 7.38
N THR A 50 -9.91 -2.53 7.94
CA THR A 50 -11.34 -2.19 7.88
C THR A 50 -11.84 -1.93 6.47
N ARG A 51 -10.95 -1.76 5.48
CA ARG A 51 -11.27 -1.71 4.05
C ARG A 51 -11.88 -3.02 3.51
N ARG A 52 -11.76 -4.13 4.24
CA ARG A 52 -12.46 -5.38 3.93
C ARG A 52 -13.97 -5.28 4.12
N ILE A 53 -14.39 -4.43 5.06
CA ILE A 53 -15.80 -4.21 5.36
C ILE A 53 -16.40 -3.25 4.34
N GLY A 54 -17.46 -3.67 3.67
CA GLY A 54 -18.08 -2.92 2.57
C GLY A 54 -17.29 -2.99 1.26
N ALA A 55 -16.33 -3.91 1.12
CA ALA A 55 -15.68 -4.21 -0.15
C ALA A 55 -16.65 -4.92 -1.11
N ALA A 56 -16.26 -5.09 -2.38
CA ALA A 56 -17.05 -5.86 -3.34
C ALA A 56 -17.34 -7.27 -2.82
N SER A 57 -18.60 -7.69 -2.88
CA SER A 57 -19.01 -9.03 -2.53
C SER A 57 -18.59 -10.06 -3.58
N THR A 58 -18.56 -11.33 -3.16
CA THR A 58 -18.38 -12.47 -4.06
C THR A 58 -19.74 -12.81 -4.70
N TYR A 59 -19.76 -12.98 -6.01
CA TYR A 59 -20.93 -13.43 -6.79
C TYR A 59 -20.58 -14.71 -7.54
N ASP A 60 -21.51 -15.64 -7.58
CA ASP A 60 -21.43 -16.81 -8.47
C ASP A 60 -22.61 -16.75 -9.47
N CYS A 61 -22.45 -15.94 -10.51
CA CYS A 61 -23.49 -15.73 -11.47
C CYS A 61 -23.69 -16.92 -12.41
N GLN A 62 -22.65 -17.75 -12.63
CA GLN A 62 -22.78 -18.97 -13.45
C GLN A 62 -23.68 -20.02 -12.79
N ALA A 63 -23.67 -20.09 -11.47
CA ALA A 63 -24.58 -20.94 -10.71
C ALA A 63 -25.95 -20.30 -10.44
N SER A 64 -26.17 -19.06 -10.88
CA SER A 64 -27.42 -18.34 -10.67
C SER A 64 -28.49 -18.81 -11.62
N TYR A 65 -29.76 -18.73 -11.19
CA TYR A 65 -30.94 -18.98 -12.04
C TYR A 65 -31.15 -17.88 -13.09
N ASP A 66 -30.50 -16.73 -12.96
CA ASP A 66 -30.57 -15.58 -13.87
C ASP A 66 -29.19 -14.93 -13.97
N GLU A 67 -28.33 -15.46 -14.85
CA GLU A 67 -26.92 -15.06 -14.98
C GLU A 67 -26.80 -13.61 -15.46
N ASP A 68 -27.55 -13.21 -16.47
CA ASP A 68 -27.50 -11.86 -17.05
C ASP A 68 -27.88 -10.80 -16.02
N ARG A 69 -28.93 -11.07 -15.24
CA ARG A 69 -29.36 -10.16 -14.18
C ARG A 69 -28.34 -10.09 -13.02
N CYS A 70 -27.78 -11.25 -12.65
CA CYS A 70 -26.74 -11.32 -11.62
C CYS A 70 -25.52 -10.49 -12.03
N ASP A 71 -25.03 -10.63 -13.27
CA ASP A 71 -23.91 -9.84 -13.78
C ASP A 71 -24.23 -8.33 -13.86
N GLY A 72 -25.45 -7.98 -14.23
CA GLY A 72 -25.92 -6.59 -14.27
C GLY A 72 -26.08 -5.93 -12.89
N GLU A 73 -26.34 -6.72 -11.84
CA GLU A 73 -26.51 -6.24 -10.46
C GLU A 73 -25.21 -6.27 -9.63
N ARG A 74 -24.07 -6.72 -10.19
CA ARG A 74 -22.78 -6.71 -9.48
C ARG A 74 -22.38 -5.31 -9.05
N LYS A 75 -22.11 -5.14 -7.76
CA LYS A 75 -21.63 -3.88 -7.18
C LYS A 75 -20.14 -3.96 -6.83
N SER A 76 -19.46 -2.85 -6.94
CA SER A 76 -18.08 -2.68 -6.49
C SER A 76 -17.93 -2.48 -4.97
N TYR A 77 -19.04 -2.47 -4.25
CA TYR A 77 -19.10 -2.30 -2.78
C TYR A 77 -20.29 -3.06 -2.22
N THR A 78 -20.26 -3.32 -0.91
CA THR A 78 -21.38 -3.91 -0.16
C THR A 78 -21.85 -2.93 0.89
N ASP A 79 -23.16 -2.80 1.06
CA ASP A 79 -23.73 -1.97 2.10
C ASP A 79 -23.44 -2.56 3.49
N ILE A 80 -23.33 -1.70 4.52
CA ILE A 80 -23.06 -2.10 5.90
C ILE A 80 -24.31 -1.83 6.72
N ASP A 81 -24.96 -2.90 7.18
CA ASP A 81 -26.16 -2.81 8.01
C ASP A 81 -25.84 -2.26 9.40
N PHE A 82 -24.74 -2.73 9.97
CA PHE A 82 -24.41 -2.46 11.34
C PHE A 82 -22.90 -2.52 11.56
N ALA A 83 -22.39 -1.59 12.39
CA ALA A 83 -21.07 -1.70 13.00
C ALA A 83 -21.06 -1.11 14.40
N LEU A 84 -20.38 -1.79 15.31
CA LEU A 84 -20.21 -1.40 16.71
C LEU A 84 -18.73 -1.48 17.08
N ARG A 85 -18.28 -0.49 17.81
CA ARG A 85 -16.97 -0.49 18.46
C ARG A 85 -17.12 -0.07 19.92
N TYR A 86 -16.55 -0.89 20.79
CA TYR A 86 -16.35 -0.57 22.19
C TYR A 86 -14.87 -0.54 22.51
N THR A 87 -14.39 0.50 23.17
CA THR A 87 -13.00 0.59 23.62
C THR A 87 -12.96 1.14 25.04
N GLN A 88 -12.25 0.44 25.92
CA GLN A 88 -11.93 0.87 27.27
C GLN A 88 -10.41 0.98 27.39
N LYS A 89 -9.91 2.14 27.81
CA LYS A 89 -8.49 2.41 28.01
C LYS A 89 -8.25 2.85 29.44
N ASN A 90 -7.42 2.10 30.14
CA ASN A 90 -6.89 2.42 31.47
C ASN A 90 -5.37 2.42 31.40
N ASP A 91 -4.70 2.92 32.43
CA ASP A 91 -3.23 3.01 32.48
C ASP A 91 -2.51 1.66 32.23
N ASN A 92 -3.10 0.58 32.75
CA ASN A 92 -2.49 -0.75 32.69
C ASN A 92 -3.27 -1.77 31.85
N SER A 93 -4.51 -1.47 31.47
CA SER A 93 -5.35 -2.43 30.75
C SER A 93 -6.19 -1.72 29.70
N ASN A 94 -6.13 -2.21 28.47
CA ASN A 94 -6.93 -1.72 27.38
C ASN A 94 -7.70 -2.90 26.77
N VAL A 95 -9.00 -2.71 26.54
CA VAL A 95 -9.87 -3.72 25.90
C VAL A 95 -10.61 -3.06 24.73
N GLY A 96 -10.75 -3.78 23.64
CA GLY A 96 -11.52 -3.38 22.48
C GLY A 96 -12.34 -4.51 21.91
N ILE A 97 -13.58 -4.21 21.55
CA ILE A 97 -14.47 -5.12 20.82
C ILE A 97 -14.92 -4.38 19.56
N PHE A 98 -14.94 -5.09 18.46
CA PHE A 98 -15.43 -4.59 17.20
C PHE A 98 -16.30 -5.65 16.52
N VAL A 99 -17.44 -5.23 15.99
CA VAL A 99 -18.36 -6.06 15.21
C VAL A 99 -18.85 -5.25 14.03
N ALA A 100 -18.94 -5.86 12.85
CA ALA A 100 -19.61 -5.28 11.69
C ALA A 100 -20.35 -6.38 10.91
N GLN A 101 -21.44 -5.99 10.28
CA GLN A 101 -22.27 -6.85 9.43
C GLN A 101 -22.56 -6.13 8.15
N GLU A 102 -22.33 -6.80 7.04
CA GLU A 102 -22.72 -6.37 5.70
C GLU A 102 -24.12 -6.83 5.35
N SER A 103 -24.79 -6.08 4.48
CA SER A 103 -26.13 -6.38 3.99
C SER A 103 -26.15 -7.57 3.05
N ASP A 104 -27.20 -8.37 3.10
CA ASP A 104 -27.51 -9.34 2.06
C ASP A 104 -28.08 -8.62 0.82
N GLU A 105 -27.72 -9.09 -0.36
CA GLU A 105 -28.23 -8.60 -1.64
C GLU A 105 -28.85 -9.75 -2.46
N SER A 106 -29.46 -9.42 -3.63
CA SER A 106 -30.24 -10.39 -4.41
C SER A 106 -29.46 -11.65 -4.80
N PHE A 107 -28.17 -11.53 -5.10
CA PHE A 107 -27.33 -12.62 -5.62
C PHE A 107 -26.09 -12.89 -4.77
N THR A 108 -25.98 -12.26 -3.60
CA THR A 108 -24.87 -12.47 -2.66
C THR A 108 -25.33 -12.25 -1.22
N LYS A 109 -24.54 -12.71 -0.28
CA LYS A 109 -24.77 -12.49 1.15
C LYS A 109 -23.61 -11.74 1.77
N GLY A 110 -23.94 -10.84 2.68
CA GLY A 110 -22.98 -10.05 3.42
C GLY A 110 -22.13 -10.90 4.37
N LYS A 111 -20.97 -10.37 4.73
CA LYS A 111 -20.04 -10.97 5.68
C LYS A 111 -20.25 -10.41 7.08
N ASN A 112 -19.92 -11.22 8.07
CA ASN A 112 -19.89 -10.81 9.48
C ASN A 112 -18.43 -10.74 9.96
N PHE A 113 -18.05 -9.63 10.59
CA PHE A 113 -16.71 -9.36 11.09
C PHE A 113 -16.73 -9.17 12.59
N TYR A 114 -15.83 -9.86 13.29
CA TYR A 114 -15.68 -9.79 14.73
C TYR A 114 -14.22 -9.59 15.09
N ALA A 115 -13.95 -8.72 16.08
CA ALA A 115 -12.60 -8.60 16.64
C ALA A 115 -12.66 -8.34 18.14
N LEU A 116 -11.71 -8.94 18.86
CA LEU A 116 -11.47 -8.75 20.30
C LEU A 116 -10.00 -8.42 20.51
N ARG A 117 -9.71 -7.36 21.21
CA ARG A 117 -8.38 -6.93 21.60
C ARG A 117 -8.28 -6.74 23.09
N SER A 118 -7.26 -7.35 23.71
CA SER A 118 -6.87 -7.07 25.10
C SER A 118 -5.39 -6.74 25.13
N LYS A 119 -5.00 -5.76 25.94
CA LYS A 119 -3.60 -5.33 26.09
C LYS A 119 -3.36 -4.92 27.52
N ASN A 120 -2.47 -5.63 28.23
CA ASN A 120 -2.19 -5.44 29.64
C ASN A 120 -0.72 -5.10 29.85
N LYS A 121 -0.45 -4.02 30.58
CA LYS A 121 0.88 -3.57 30.96
C LYS A 121 1.20 -4.05 32.38
N ILE A 122 2.31 -4.77 32.52
CA ILE A 122 2.81 -5.30 33.79
C ILE A 122 4.26 -4.81 33.95
N GLY A 123 4.43 -3.73 34.68
CA GLY A 123 5.74 -3.07 34.81
C GLY A 123 6.27 -2.58 33.45
N THR A 124 7.41 -3.10 33.03
CA THR A 124 8.06 -2.77 31.74
C THR A 124 7.60 -3.66 30.57
N ARG A 125 6.66 -4.58 30.82
CA ARG A 125 6.16 -5.52 29.82
C ARG A 125 4.72 -5.21 29.48
N THR A 126 4.38 -5.38 28.21
CA THR A 126 2.98 -5.38 27.76
C THR A 126 2.72 -6.72 27.08
N ILE A 127 1.62 -7.34 27.44
CA ILE A 127 1.12 -8.57 26.83
C ILE A 127 -0.21 -8.27 26.21
N GLY A 128 -0.38 -8.63 24.95
CA GLY A 128 -1.63 -8.45 24.22
C GLY A 128 -2.18 -9.77 23.70
N TYR A 129 -3.49 -9.82 23.57
CA TYR A 129 -4.22 -10.86 22.84
C TYR A 129 -5.13 -10.19 21.82
N PHE A 130 -5.14 -10.71 20.60
CA PHE A 130 -5.94 -10.21 19.52
C PHE A 130 -6.59 -11.37 18.77
N LEU A 131 -7.91 -11.36 18.67
CA LEU A 131 -8.71 -12.32 17.91
C LEU A 131 -9.44 -11.56 16.81
N THR A 132 -9.43 -12.10 15.60
CA THR A 132 -10.38 -11.74 14.54
C THR A 132 -11.10 -12.96 14.01
N HIS A 133 -12.37 -12.80 13.67
CA HIS A 133 -13.19 -13.86 13.10
C HIS A 133 -14.09 -13.28 12.01
N VAL A 134 -14.12 -13.92 10.85
CA VAL A 134 -14.97 -13.55 9.72
C VAL A 134 -15.82 -14.75 9.32
N VAL A 135 -17.08 -14.50 9.06
CA VAL A 135 -18.00 -15.47 8.46
C VAL A 135 -18.47 -14.89 7.13
N ASP A 136 -18.13 -15.57 6.04
CA ASP A 136 -18.66 -15.30 4.72
C ASP A 136 -19.96 -16.11 4.56
N ASN A 137 -21.11 -15.45 4.65
CA ASN A 137 -22.41 -16.14 4.63
C ASN A 137 -22.79 -16.65 3.21
N PHE A 138 -22.10 -16.16 2.18
CA PHE A 138 -22.33 -16.61 0.81
C PHE A 138 -21.64 -17.95 0.53
N THR A 139 -20.35 -18.06 0.86
CA THR A 139 -19.57 -19.29 0.70
C THR A 139 -19.68 -20.24 1.90
N ASN A 140 -20.21 -19.78 3.04
CA ASN A 140 -20.20 -20.42 4.36
C ASN A 140 -18.77 -20.63 4.93
N GLU A 141 -17.76 -19.96 4.38
CA GLU A 141 -16.39 -20.01 4.88
C GLU A 141 -16.22 -19.23 6.17
N LYS A 142 -15.35 -19.74 7.03
CA LYS A 142 -14.97 -19.10 8.29
C LYS A 142 -13.46 -18.91 8.35
N ALA A 143 -13.02 -17.71 8.71
CA ALA A 143 -11.61 -17.41 8.92
C ALA A 143 -11.41 -16.84 10.32
N THR A 144 -10.45 -17.39 11.05
CA THR A 144 -10.10 -16.98 12.41
C THR A 144 -8.60 -16.71 12.48
N VAL A 145 -8.22 -15.60 13.09
CA VAL A 145 -6.82 -15.28 13.38
C VAL A 145 -6.67 -14.95 14.85
N ASN A 146 -5.69 -15.57 15.51
CA ASN A 146 -5.29 -15.31 16.88
C ASN A 146 -3.88 -14.74 16.89
N VAL A 147 -3.64 -13.72 17.71
CA VAL A 147 -2.32 -13.14 17.94
C VAL A 147 -2.07 -12.97 19.42
N ILE A 148 -0.86 -13.38 19.86
CA ILE A 148 -0.32 -13.05 21.16
C ILE A 148 0.87 -12.13 20.93
N ASP A 149 0.82 -10.90 21.42
CA ASP A 149 1.89 -9.92 21.26
C ASP A 149 2.53 -9.52 22.57
N PHE A 150 3.85 -9.34 22.52
CA PHE A 150 4.66 -8.96 23.65
C PHE A 150 5.48 -7.71 23.30
N ILE A 151 5.47 -6.72 24.20
CA ILE A 151 6.39 -5.60 24.18
C ILE A 151 7.17 -5.65 25.49
N ASN A 152 8.49 -5.64 25.42
CA ASN A 152 9.36 -5.69 26.58
C ASN A 152 10.38 -4.56 26.52
N VAL A 153 10.18 -3.55 27.35
CA VAL A 153 11.11 -2.43 27.53
C VAL A 153 12.18 -2.86 28.54
N LYS A 154 13.27 -3.45 28.05
CA LYS A 154 14.39 -3.93 28.89
C LYS A 154 15.14 -2.81 29.59
N SER A 155 15.25 -1.66 28.95
CA SER A 155 15.86 -0.43 29.47
C SER A 155 15.39 0.76 28.62
N ASP A 156 15.78 1.98 29.00
CA ASP A 156 15.54 3.19 28.22
C ASP A 156 16.14 3.11 26.81
N LYS A 157 17.06 2.16 26.58
CA LYS A 157 17.77 1.98 25.32
C LYS A 157 17.29 0.79 24.50
N LEU A 158 16.69 -0.24 25.12
CA LEU A 158 16.37 -1.49 24.44
C LEU A 158 14.91 -1.89 24.61
N THR A 159 14.19 -1.97 23.50
CA THR A 159 12.82 -2.52 23.42
C THR A 159 12.79 -3.72 22.50
N LEU A 160 12.08 -4.75 22.93
CA LEU A 160 11.82 -5.98 22.17
C LEU A 160 10.33 -6.08 21.87
N TYR A 161 9.99 -6.48 20.65
CA TYR A 161 8.63 -6.75 20.17
C TYR A 161 8.57 -8.18 19.66
N THR A 162 7.53 -8.92 20.02
CA THR A 162 7.34 -10.29 19.51
C THR A 162 5.86 -10.55 19.34
N ASP A 163 5.46 -11.04 18.17
CA ASP A 163 4.09 -11.44 17.85
C ASP A 163 4.08 -12.90 17.40
N PHE A 164 3.21 -13.71 18.01
CA PHE A 164 2.87 -15.07 17.59
C PHE A 164 1.48 -15.03 16.98
N LEU A 165 1.37 -15.49 15.75
CA LEU A 165 0.11 -15.46 15.01
C LEU A 165 -0.28 -16.89 14.60
N SER A 166 -1.56 -17.20 14.67
CA SER A 166 -2.12 -18.39 14.05
C SER A 166 -3.37 -18.02 13.27
N SER A 167 -3.55 -18.66 12.13
CA SER A 167 -4.75 -18.52 11.32
C SER A 167 -5.39 -19.89 11.10
N GLU A 168 -6.69 -19.91 10.97
CA GLU A 168 -7.47 -21.08 10.56
C GLU A 168 -8.54 -20.63 9.56
N LYS A 169 -8.58 -21.29 8.42
CA LYS A 169 -9.60 -21.09 7.39
C LYS A 169 -9.94 -22.45 6.78
N GLU A 170 -11.22 -22.86 6.84
CA GLU A 170 -11.73 -24.11 6.25
C GLU A 170 -10.90 -25.35 6.65
N GLY A 171 -10.51 -25.45 7.93
CA GLY A 171 -9.71 -26.56 8.46
C GLY A 171 -8.23 -26.50 8.11
N VAL A 172 -7.78 -25.50 7.37
CA VAL A 172 -6.36 -25.26 7.08
C VAL A 172 -5.82 -24.26 8.10
N SER A 173 -4.85 -24.73 8.90
CA SER A 173 -4.15 -23.89 9.89
C SER A 173 -2.83 -23.37 9.33
N GLY A 174 -2.43 -22.19 9.75
CA GLY A 174 -1.15 -21.58 9.42
C GLY A 174 -0.58 -20.81 10.60
N PHE A 175 0.74 -20.68 10.63
CA PHE A 175 1.49 -20.02 11.70
C PHE A 175 2.27 -18.81 11.18
N GLY A 176 2.41 -17.78 12.02
CA GLY A 176 3.25 -16.60 11.79
C GLY A 176 4.02 -16.21 13.04
N LEU A 177 5.22 -15.71 12.86
CA LEU A 177 6.10 -15.18 13.90
C LEU A 177 6.72 -13.89 13.44
N ARG A 178 6.73 -12.88 14.31
CA ARG A 178 7.56 -11.70 14.18
C ARG A 178 8.33 -11.47 15.46
N SER A 179 9.61 -11.14 15.35
CA SER A 179 10.42 -10.63 16.46
C SER A 179 11.25 -9.46 15.98
N GLN A 180 11.34 -8.40 16.79
CA GLN A 180 12.08 -7.19 16.47
C GLN A 180 12.74 -6.64 17.75
N PHE A 181 13.95 -6.14 17.63
CA PHE A 181 14.54 -5.30 18.63
C PHE A 181 14.80 -3.88 18.10
N VAL A 182 14.72 -2.90 19.00
CA VAL A 182 15.13 -1.52 18.77
C VAL A 182 16.07 -1.15 19.89
N TYR A 183 17.32 -0.83 19.54
CA TYR A 183 18.37 -0.41 20.47
C TYR A 183 18.83 1.00 20.16
N LYS A 184 18.68 1.91 21.13
CA LYS A 184 19.08 3.32 21.06
C LYS A 184 20.22 3.58 22.07
N PRO A 185 21.49 3.30 21.72
CA PRO A 185 22.62 3.53 22.62
C PRO A 185 22.74 4.99 23.05
N THR A 186 22.36 5.92 22.16
CA THR A 186 22.24 7.36 22.42
C THR A 186 20.96 7.89 21.76
N GLN A 187 20.60 9.15 22.02
CA GLN A 187 19.48 9.81 21.32
C GLN A 187 19.74 10.00 19.81
N LEU A 188 21.02 10.02 19.41
CA LEU A 188 21.47 10.25 18.05
C LEU A 188 21.83 8.96 17.30
N SER A 189 21.64 7.80 17.91
CA SER A 189 21.90 6.52 17.25
C SER A 189 20.83 5.49 17.55
N ARG A 190 20.43 4.74 16.50
CA ARG A 190 19.46 3.66 16.58
C ARG A 190 19.99 2.45 15.82
N ARG A 191 19.79 1.27 16.38
CA ARG A 191 20.02 -0.01 15.73
C ARG A 191 18.76 -0.84 15.86
N SER A 192 18.42 -1.58 14.83
CA SER A 192 17.25 -2.45 14.83
C SER A 192 17.53 -3.75 14.12
N GLY A 193 16.84 -4.79 14.53
CA GLY A 193 16.84 -6.04 13.81
C GLY A 193 15.44 -6.66 13.86
N SER A 194 15.05 -7.37 12.82
CA SER A 194 13.77 -8.02 12.71
C SER A 194 13.90 -9.39 12.05
N ILE A 195 13.10 -10.33 12.55
CA ILE A 195 12.85 -11.63 11.92
C ILE A 195 11.35 -11.73 11.73
N LEU A 196 10.92 -12.21 10.56
CA LEU A 196 9.55 -12.47 10.23
C LEU A 196 9.47 -13.83 9.56
N TYR A 197 8.48 -14.63 9.95
CA TYR A 197 8.19 -15.93 9.36
C TYR A 197 6.68 -16.07 9.20
N PHE A 198 6.22 -16.39 8.01
CA PHE A 198 4.84 -16.78 7.72
C PHE A 198 4.82 -18.05 6.87
N GLU A 199 4.11 -19.05 7.32
CA GLU A 199 3.87 -20.26 6.54
C GLU A 199 3.08 -19.97 5.27
N ASP A 200 3.22 -20.84 4.27
CA ASP A 200 2.41 -20.74 3.05
C ASP A 200 0.91 -20.90 3.34
N SER A 201 0.55 -21.74 4.32
CA SER A 201 -0.83 -21.91 4.77
C SER A 201 -1.38 -20.76 5.61
N PHE A 202 -0.54 -19.82 6.08
CA PHE A 202 -1.01 -18.69 6.89
C PHE A 202 -1.90 -17.74 6.08
N ARG A 203 -3.10 -17.44 6.59
CA ARG A 203 -4.12 -16.59 5.95
C ARG A 203 -4.53 -15.49 6.91
N LEU A 204 -4.47 -14.24 6.44
CA LEU A 204 -4.82 -13.04 7.21
C LEU A 204 -5.81 -12.13 6.47
N ASN A 205 -5.89 -12.26 5.14
CA ASN A 205 -6.53 -11.27 4.27
C ASN A 205 -8.07 -11.29 4.30
N ASP A 206 -8.71 -12.18 5.05
CA ASP A 206 -10.17 -12.17 5.20
C ASP A 206 -10.65 -10.94 6.01
N PHE A 207 -9.93 -10.53 7.05
CA PHE A 207 -10.17 -9.28 7.78
C PHE A 207 -8.93 -8.37 7.81
N GLY A 208 -7.76 -8.91 7.71
CA GLY A 208 -6.51 -8.19 7.78
C GLY A 208 -5.91 -7.85 6.42
N TYR A 209 -4.65 -7.49 6.47
CA TYR A 209 -3.78 -7.31 5.32
C TYR A 209 -2.47 -8.02 5.57
N LEU A 210 -2.06 -8.86 4.63
CA LEU A 210 -0.75 -9.51 4.59
C LEU A 210 -0.15 -9.29 3.21
N LYS A 211 1.00 -8.66 3.15
CA LYS A 211 1.69 -8.36 1.90
C LYS A 211 2.08 -9.64 1.15
N LYS A 212 2.53 -10.64 1.88
CA LYS A 212 2.98 -11.93 1.34
C LYS A 212 2.90 -13.00 2.45
N ASN A 213 2.35 -14.17 2.18
CA ASN A 213 2.57 -15.39 2.96
C ASN A 213 3.73 -16.18 2.34
N ASP A 214 4.06 -17.36 2.87
CA ASP A 214 5.24 -18.11 2.46
C ASP A 214 6.48 -17.20 2.49
N TRP A 215 6.78 -16.68 3.68
CA TRP A 215 7.75 -15.59 3.81
C TRP A 215 8.65 -15.75 5.02
N PHE A 216 9.95 -15.78 4.76
CA PHE A 216 10.98 -15.60 5.76
C PHE A 216 11.74 -14.30 5.47
N HIS A 217 11.91 -13.46 6.48
CA HIS A 217 12.62 -12.18 6.36
C HIS A 217 13.55 -11.95 7.54
N VAL A 218 14.74 -11.46 7.24
CA VAL A 218 15.68 -10.90 8.22
C VAL A 218 16.06 -9.50 7.79
N GLY A 219 15.86 -8.53 8.70
CA GLY A 219 16.25 -7.14 8.48
C GLY A 219 17.17 -6.65 9.60
N LEU A 220 18.22 -5.91 9.25
CA LEU A 220 19.11 -5.21 10.17
C LEU A 220 19.21 -3.75 9.73
N GLY A 221 19.12 -2.82 10.68
CA GLY A 221 19.19 -1.40 10.40
C GLY A 221 20.07 -0.66 11.41
N SER A 222 20.76 0.37 10.95
CA SER A 222 21.56 1.28 11.78
C SER A 222 21.37 2.70 11.29
N ASP A 223 20.96 3.60 12.18
CA ASP A 223 20.87 5.04 11.96
C ASP A 223 21.85 5.76 12.88
N ILE A 224 22.60 6.71 12.33
CA ILE A 224 23.50 7.59 13.07
C ILE A 224 23.21 9.03 12.66
N THR A 225 22.87 9.87 13.63
CA THR A 225 22.58 11.29 13.42
C THR A 225 23.72 12.14 14.00
N LYS A 226 24.11 13.18 13.29
CA LYS A 226 25.03 14.20 13.76
C LYS A 226 24.32 15.56 13.71
N VAL A 227 24.37 16.30 14.81
CA VAL A 227 23.74 17.64 14.95
C VAL A 227 24.77 18.73 15.37
N ASP A 228 25.97 18.32 15.70
CA ASP A 228 27.05 19.22 16.11
C ASP A 228 27.88 19.62 14.89
N PHE A 229 27.53 20.74 14.28
CA PHE A 229 28.23 21.36 13.15
C PHE A 229 28.68 22.77 13.52
N ASN A 230 29.78 23.23 12.91
CA ASN A 230 30.29 24.60 13.09
C ASN A 230 29.20 25.63 12.72
N GLU A 231 29.21 26.77 13.37
CA GLU A 231 28.26 27.88 13.12
C GLU A 231 28.22 28.32 11.67
N SER A 232 29.35 28.28 10.96
CA SER A 232 29.48 28.59 9.54
C SER A 232 28.91 27.54 8.59
N SER A 233 28.61 26.33 9.10
CA SER A 233 28.02 25.28 8.29
C SER A 233 26.55 25.60 7.94
N SER A 234 26.13 25.38 6.71
CA SER A 234 24.71 25.42 6.30
C SER A 234 23.94 24.20 6.81
N VAL A 235 24.64 23.08 7.10
CA VAL A 235 24.03 21.84 7.59
C VAL A 235 23.64 21.98 9.06
N LYS A 236 22.39 21.66 9.39
CA LYS A 236 21.84 21.59 10.74
C LYS A 236 21.92 20.17 11.31
N GLU A 237 21.55 19.18 10.48
CA GLU A 237 21.55 17.78 10.85
C GLU A 237 21.99 16.91 9.67
N ARG A 238 22.72 15.84 9.95
CA ARG A 238 23.02 14.77 8.99
C ARG A 238 22.69 13.44 9.62
N LYS A 239 21.85 12.64 8.93
CA LYS A 239 21.56 11.28 9.30
C LYS A 239 22.13 10.32 8.25
N ILE A 240 22.78 9.25 8.71
CA ILE A 240 23.25 8.15 7.87
C ILE A 240 22.51 6.90 8.29
N GLY A 241 21.78 6.30 7.36
CA GLY A 241 21.05 5.05 7.52
C GLY A 241 21.72 3.92 6.72
N THR A 242 21.81 2.75 7.32
CA THR A 242 22.27 1.52 6.65
C THR A 242 21.28 0.41 6.94
N ASP A 243 20.75 -0.24 5.90
CA ASP A 243 19.79 -1.32 6.02
C ASP A 243 20.26 -2.53 5.23
N PHE A 244 20.16 -3.69 5.86
CA PHE A 244 20.37 -5.00 5.25
C PHE A 244 19.06 -5.78 5.30
N ASN A 245 18.63 -6.36 4.18
CA ASN A 245 17.42 -7.15 4.08
C ASN A 245 17.69 -8.45 3.33
N TYR A 246 17.26 -9.55 3.93
CA TYR A 246 17.23 -10.87 3.33
C TYR A 246 15.79 -11.39 3.34
N ASP A 247 15.31 -11.86 2.19
CA ASP A 247 13.97 -12.41 2.02
C ASP A 247 14.03 -13.74 1.28
N SER A 248 13.25 -14.73 1.73
CA SER A 248 13.04 -16.00 1.01
C SER A 248 11.58 -16.48 1.19
N ASP A 249 11.18 -17.48 0.41
CA ASP A 249 10.06 -18.33 0.77
C ASP A 249 10.47 -19.36 1.83
N THR A 250 9.52 -20.13 2.35
CA THR A 250 9.77 -21.17 3.37
C THR A 250 10.47 -22.41 2.78
N SER A 251 10.48 -22.54 1.44
CA SER A 251 11.23 -23.58 0.70
C SER A 251 12.69 -23.20 0.44
N GLY A 252 13.13 -22.00 0.85
CA GLY A 252 14.51 -21.55 0.71
C GLY A 252 14.81 -20.85 -0.62
N ASN A 253 13.81 -20.49 -1.43
CA ASN A 253 14.02 -19.67 -2.61
C ASN A 253 14.24 -18.22 -2.19
N SER A 254 15.50 -17.77 -2.20
CA SER A 254 15.85 -16.41 -1.77
C SER A 254 15.57 -15.37 -2.86
N ASN A 255 14.91 -14.28 -2.48
CA ASN A 255 14.88 -13.06 -3.26
C ASN A 255 16.27 -12.39 -3.25
N PRO A 256 16.55 -11.41 -4.14
CA PRO A 256 17.76 -10.62 -4.06
C PRO A 256 17.97 -10.03 -2.66
N THR A 257 19.11 -10.33 -2.04
CA THR A 257 19.52 -9.72 -0.76
C THR A 257 19.89 -8.27 -1.00
N GLN A 258 19.40 -7.37 -0.17
CA GLN A 258 19.57 -5.93 -0.34
C GLN A 258 20.47 -5.32 0.74
N LEU A 259 21.41 -4.49 0.33
CA LEU A 259 22.11 -3.53 1.17
C LEU A 259 21.77 -2.13 0.70
N ARG A 260 21.21 -1.31 1.58
CA ARG A 260 20.86 0.09 1.33
C ARG A 260 21.69 1.02 2.22
N GLN A 261 22.17 2.09 1.64
CA GLN A 261 22.78 3.20 2.34
C GLN A 261 22.03 4.48 2.02
N GLU A 262 21.75 5.28 3.04
CA GLU A 262 21.02 6.53 2.92
C GLU A 262 21.73 7.66 3.65
N TYR A 263 21.81 8.82 3.04
CA TYR A 263 22.38 10.05 3.57
C TYR A 263 21.32 11.14 3.52
N ASN A 264 20.89 11.61 4.68
CA ASN A 264 19.93 12.70 4.82
C ASN A 264 20.62 13.92 5.39
N PHE A 265 20.45 15.07 4.75
CA PHE A 265 20.96 16.37 5.20
C PHE A 265 19.77 17.31 5.41
N GLN A 266 19.65 17.85 6.61
CA GLN A 266 18.75 18.93 6.94
C GLN A 266 19.58 20.21 7.04
N TYR A 267 19.20 21.25 6.29
CA TYR A 267 19.88 22.52 6.28
C TYR A 267 19.24 23.53 7.25
N LYS A 268 19.98 24.61 7.58
CA LYS A 268 19.51 25.66 8.50
C LYS A 268 18.35 26.48 7.92
N ASP A 269 18.28 26.58 6.60
CA ASP A 269 17.19 27.26 5.87
C ASP A 269 15.93 26.38 5.75
N THR A 270 15.88 25.25 6.41
CA THR A 270 14.81 24.24 6.40
C THR A 270 14.75 23.33 5.17
N SER A 271 15.57 23.56 4.14
CA SER A 271 15.67 22.65 3.02
C SER A 271 16.23 21.28 3.44
N SER A 272 15.94 20.24 2.68
CA SER A 272 16.50 18.92 2.88
C SER A 272 17.04 18.32 1.58
N PHE A 273 18.08 17.49 1.73
CA PHE A 273 18.63 16.72 0.63
C PHE A 273 18.87 15.28 1.09
N GLN A 274 18.42 14.33 0.30
CA GLN A 274 18.65 12.91 0.53
C GLN A 274 19.34 12.28 -0.68
N ALA A 275 20.36 11.49 -0.41
CA ALA A 275 20.98 10.62 -1.39
C ALA A 275 20.93 9.18 -0.86
N SER A 276 20.51 8.22 -1.69
CA SER A 276 20.53 6.81 -1.33
C SER A 276 20.99 5.94 -2.47
N TRP A 277 21.60 4.80 -2.12
CA TRP A 277 21.89 3.74 -3.07
C TRP A 277 21.49 2.37 -2.49
N ASP A 278 21.11 1.47 -3.39
CA ASP A 278 20.80 0.08 -3.09
C ASP A 278 21.66 -0.85 -3.93
N LEU A 279 22.25 -1.84 -3.29
CA LEU A 279 22.91 -2.97 -3.94
C LEU A 279 22.09 -4.22 -3.66
N LYS A 280 21.69 -4.92 -4.70
CA LYS A 280 20.96 -6.19 -4.60
C LYS A 280 21.76 -7.30 -5.26
N THR A 281 21.87 -8.45 -4.60
CA THR A 281 22.45 -9.66 -5.20
C THR A 281 21.51 -10.25 -6.24
N SER A 282 22.00 -11.21 -7.04
CA SER A 282 21.10 -12.09 -7.79
C SER A 282 20.24 -12.92 -6.83
N GLY A 283 19.07 -13.37 -7.30
CA GLY A 283 18.12 -14.12 -6.51
C GLY A 283 16.98 -14.68 -7.35
N LYS A 284 15.82 -14.88 -6.74
CA LYS A 284 14.61 -15.41 -7.37
C LYS A 284 13.45 -14.44 -7.19
N ASN A 285 12.63 -14.27 -8.19
CA ASN A 285 11.35 -13.57 -8.12
C ASN A 285 10.25 -14.62 -7.92
N THR A 286 9.88 -14.88 -6.68
CA THR A 286 8.89 -15.91 -6.30
C THR A 286 7.43 -15.42 -6.39
N THR A 287 7.21 -14.16 -6.71
CA THR A 287 5.86 -13.58 -6.77
C THR A 287 5.34 -13.42 -8.19
N ILE A 288 6.20 -13.25 -9.17
CA ILE A 288 5.78 -12.96 -10.55
C ILE A 288 5.00 -14.11 -11.18
N THR A 289 5.32 -15.35 -10.85
CA THR A 289 4.68 -16.57 -11.36
C THR A 289 3.33 -16.88 -10.71
N ARG A 290 2.79 -15.99 -9.90
CA ARG A 290 1.50 -16.13 -9.22
C ARG A 290 1.39 -17.42 -8.39
N LYS A 291 2.51 -17.90 -7.79
CA LYS A 291 2.62 -19.16 -7.03
C LYS A 291 2.32 -20.41 -7.87
N ASN A 292 2.66 -20.41 -9.13
CA ASN A 292 2.58 -21.59 -9.96
C ASN A 292 3.48 -22.71 -9.36
N VAL A 293 2.92 -23.90 -9.12
CA VAL A 293 3.62 -25.01 -8.46
C VAL A 293 4.73 -25.58 -9.34
N ASP A 294 4.52 -25.64 -10.65
CA ASP A 294 5.49 -26.18 -11.60
C ASP A 294 6.61 -25.17 -11.96
N PHE A 295 6.32 -23.88 -11.84
CA PHE A 295 7.21 -22.75 -12.17
C PHE A 295 7.22 -21.73 -11.02
N PRO A 296 7.80 -22.07 -9.86
CA PRO A 296 7.60 -21.32 -8.62
C PRO A 296 8.32 -19.97 -8.60
N PHE A 297 9.24 -19.72 -9.51
CA PHE A 297 10.01 -18.46 -9.57
C PHE A 297 10.62 -18.21 -10.95
N VAL A 298 11.03 -16.96 -11.15
CA VAL A 298 11.94 -16.53 -12.22
C VAL A 298 13.27 -16.10 -11.59
N LYS A 299 14.40 -16.46 -12.18
CA LYS A 299 15.71 -15.95 -11.76
C LYS A 299 15.80 -14.47 -11.99
N ARG A 300 16.40 -13.76 -11.05
CA ARG A 300 16.60 -12.33 -11.09
C ARG A 300 18.07 -11.98 -10.94
N ASN A 301 18.57 -11.11 -11.80
CA ASN A 301 19.93 -10.61 -11.74
C ASN A 301 20.12 -9.65 -10.55
N GLY A 302 21.36 -9.50 -10.12
CA GLY A 302 21.73 -8.44 -9.20
C GLY A 302 21.49 -7.06 -9.80
N SER A 303 21.16 -6.08 -8.96
CA SER A 303 20.90 -4.73 -9.42
C SER A 303 21.57 -3.70 -8.53
N PHE A 304 21.82 -2.54 -9.12
CA PHE A 304 22.26 -1.34 -8.42
C PHE A 304 21.28 -0.22 -8.71
N SER A 305 20.91 0.54 -7.68
CA SER A 305 20.12 1.75 -7.85
C SER A 305 20.66 2.92 -7.04
N PHE A 306 20.38 4.12 -7.49
CA PHE A 306 20.57 5.32 -6.68
C PHE A 306 19.36 6.25 -6.83
N ASN A 307 19.11 7.04 -5.78
CA ASN A 307 18.07 8.05 -5.76
C ASN A 307 18.60 9.33 -5.11
N LEU A 308 18.18 10.47 -5.64
CA LEU A 308 18.41 11.79 -5.09
C LEU A 308 17.07 12.48 -4.89
N ASP A 309 16.88 13.05 -3.70
CA ASP A 309 15.69 13.78 -3.31
C ASP A 309 16.09 15.16 -2.77
N TYR A 310 15.33 16.17 -3.11
CA TYR A 310 15.50 17.52 -2.57
C TYR A 310 14.14 18.12 -2.25
N GLU A 311 14.05 18.76 -1.08
CA GLU A 311 12.92 19.56 -0.67
C GLU A 311 13.41 20.99 -0.44
N SER A 312 12.77 21.98 -1.08
CA SER A 312 13.11 23.40 -0.91
C SER A 312 12.72 23.90 0.48
N PRO A 313 13.32 24.97 0.96
CA PRO A 313 12.73 25.72 2.07
C PRO A 313 11.41 26.33 1.62
N SER A 314 10.56 26.73 2.57
CA SER A 314 9.39 27.51 2.26
C SER A 314 9.81 28.96 1.88
N TYR A 315 9.48 29.36 0.68
CA TYR A 315 9.73 30.73 0.18
C TYR A 315 8.53 31.68 0.43
N GLY A 316 7.83 31.49 1.54
CA GLY A 316 6.64 32.24 1.89
C GLY A 316 5.41 31.68 1.20
N SER A 317 5.17 32.05 -0.05
CA SER A 317 3.97 31.65 -0.79
C SER A 317 4.17 30.41 -1.69
N TRP A 318 5.34 29.78 -1.71
CA TRP A 318 5.59 28.59 -2.53
C TRP A 318 6.70 27.71 -1.97
N GLU A 319 6.63 26.42 -2.30
CA GLU A 319 7.61 25.36 -2.00
C GLU A 319 7.63 24.35 -3.14
N TYR A 320 8.74 23.64 -3.31
CA TYR A 320 8.86 22.56 -4.29
C TYR A 320 9.76 21.45 -3.80
N ASP A 321 9.57 20.27 -4.37
CA ASP A 321 10.45 19.13 -4.20
C ASP A 321 10.68 18.42 -5.54
N TRP A 322 11.81 17.73 -5.63
CA TRP A 322 12.08 16.86 -6.75
C TRP A 322 12.78 15.58 -6.31
N ARG A 323 12.57 14.53 -7.08
CA ARG A 323 13.26 13.24 -6.93
C ARG A 323 13.68 12.74 -8.29
N VAL A 324 14.91 12.20 -8.39
CA VAL A 324 15.40 11.44 -9.54
C VAL A 324 15.99 10.13 -9.07
N GLY A 325 15.82 9.09 -9.87
CA GLY A 325 16.33 7.77 -9.55
C GLY A 325 16.69 6.98 -10.80
N TYR A 326 17.63 6.07 -10.62
CA TYR A 326 18.07 5.14 -11.63
C TYR A 326 18.29 3.77 -10.98
N GLU A 327 17.84 2.71 -11.65
CA GLU A 327 18.09 1.33 -11.24
C GLU A 327 18.45 0.51 -12.48
N THR A 328 19.46 -0.33 -12.39
CA THR A 328 19.86 -1.21 -13.47
C THR A 328 20.18 -2.61 -12.97
N ALA A 329 19.79 -3.60 -13.73
CA ALA A 329 20.19 -5.00 -13.64
C ALA A 329 20.60 -5.46 -15.04
N ASP A 330 21.35 -6.56 -15.16
CA ASP A 330 21.65 -7.12 -16.47
C ASP A 330 20.35 -7.36 -17.24
N LYS A 331 20.29 -6.82 -18.47
CA LYS A 331 19.12 -6.93 -19.31
C LYS A 331 18.88 -8.37 -19.77
N TYR A 332 17.64 -8.63 -20.16
CA TYR A 332 17.25 -9.90 -20.77
C TYR A 332 18.06 -10.22 -22.05
N LYS A 333 18.40 -11.48 -22.20
CA LYS A 333 19.01 -12.06 -23.43
C LYS A 333 18.23 -13.33 -23.75
N THR A 334 18.44 -13.87 -24.97
CA THR A 334 17.85 -15.14 -25.42
C THR A 334 18.17 -16.30 -24.50
N TRP A 335 17.86 -16.51 -23.43
CA TRP A 335 18.22 -17.48 -22.39
C TRP A 335 18.85 -16.78 -21.19
N SER A 336 18.00 -16.23 -20.34
CA SER A 336 18.48 -15.31 -19.32
C SER A 336 17.59 -15.29 -18.07
N SER A 337 17.99 -14.46 -17.14
CA SER A 337 17.26 -14.07 -15.94
C SER A 337 16.53 -12.75 -16.19
N GLU A 338 15.60 -12.39 -15.29
CA GLU A 338 14.97 -11.08 -15.27
C GLU A 338 16.03 -9.98 -15.12
N GLY A 339 16.08 -9.05 -16.08
CA GLY A 339 16.90 -7.85 -16.07
C GLY A 339 16.06 -6.63 -16.43
N TYR A 340 16.57 -5.43 -16.22
CA TYR A 340 15.89 -4.19 -16.56
C TYR A 340 16.79 -2.98 -16.40
N GLU A 341 16.39 -1.87 -17.03
CA GLU A 341 16.89 -0.52 -16.75
C GLU A 341 15.70 0.38 -16.44
N ARG A 342 15.73 1.07 -15.31
CA ARG A 342 14.65 1.94 -14.87
C ARG A 342 15.18 3.33 -14.58
N ARG A 343 14.45 4.33 -15.09
CA ARG A 343 14.64 5.75 -14.82
C ARG A 343 13.38 6.32 -14.21
N PHE A 344 13.56 7.22 -13.26
CA PHE A 344 12.44 7.82 -12.55
C PHE A 344 12.74 9.28 -12.27
N ALA A 345 11.77 10.14 -12.52
CA ALA A 345 11.81 11.55 -12.15
C ALA A 345 10.45 12.00 -11.59
N LYS A 346 10.51 12.82 -10.56
CA LYS A 346 9.36 13.49 -9.94
C LYS A 346 9.71 14.95 -9.74
N ILE A 347 8.75 15.83 -10.00
CA ILE A 347 8.77 17.21 -9.53
C ILE A 347 7.39 17.55 -8.98
N ALA A 348 7.36 18.17 -7.81
CA ALA A 348 6.13 18.60 -7.17
C ALA A 348 6.30 19.96 -6.54
N GLY A 349 5.19 20.63 -6.24
CA GLY A 349 5.23 21.92 -5.55
C GLY A 349 3.88 22.31 -5.01
N SER A 350 3.91 23.34 -4.17
CA SER A 350 2.71 23.98 -3.64
C SER A 350 2.85 25.48 -3.70
N ILE A 351 1.75 26.17 -4.00
CA ILE A 351 1.63 27.62 -3.93
C ILE A 351 0.51 28.00 -2.96
N TYR A 352 0.75 29.07 -2.23
CA TYR A 352 -0.13 29.64 -1.21
C TYR A 352 -0.42 31.12 -1.57
N PRO A 353 -1.32 31.38 -2.55
CA PRO A 353 -1.59 32.76 -2.99
C PRO A 353 -2.18 33.64 -1.88
N ILE A 354 -2.90 33.01 -0.95
CA ILE A 354 -3.44 33.56 0.30
C ILE A 354 -3.35 32.51 1.38
N ASP A 355 -3.39 32.91 2.64
CA ASP A 355 -3.23 32.02 3.80
C ASP A 355 -4.26 30.87 3.84
N ASP A 356 -5.47 31.12 3.36
CA ASP A 356 -6.58 30.18 3.36
C ASP A 356 -6.63 29.28 2.11
N PHE A 357 -5.70 29.41 1.15
CA PHE A 357 -5.72 28.64 -0.08
C PHE A 357 -4.37 28.02 -0.42
N LYS A 358 -4.37 26.72 -0.61
CA LYS A 358 -3.21 25.94 -1.10
C LYS A 358 -3.56 25.30 -2.45
N LEU A 359 -2.69 25.43 -3.43
CA LEU A 359 -2.69 24.67 -4.68
C LEU A 359 -1.40 23.84 -4.75
N GLY A 360 -1.53 22.53 -4.76
CA GLY A 360 -0.44 21.58 -4.95
C GLY A 360 -0.52 20.91 -6.31
N TRP A 361 0.64 20.59 -6.86
CA TRP A 361 0.78 19.88 -8.12
C TRP A 361 1.95 18.89 -8.03
N GLU A 362 1.87 17.82 -8.82
CA GLU A 362 2.93 16.83 -8.94
C GLU A 362 2.94 16.26 -10.35
N PHE A 363 4.12 16.07 -10.90
CA PHE A 363 4.39 15.37 -12.13
C PHE A 363 5.42 14.28 -11.88
N ARG A 364 5.13 13.05 -12.30
CA ARG A 364 6.05 11.90 -12.25
C ARG A 364 6.17 11.27 -13.62
N VAL A 365 7.38 10.83 -13.96
CA VAL A 365 7.65 9.97 -15.10
C VAL A 365 8.49 8.80 -14.64
N ARG A 366 8.18 7.61 -15.15
CA ARG A 366 8.96 6.39 -15.00
C ARG A 366 9.09 5.74 -16.35
N GLU A 367 10.32 5.42 -16.72
CA GLU A 367 10.65 4.61 -17.88
C GLU A 367 11.35 3.34 -17.38
N GLU A 368 11.03 2.21 -17.96
CA GLU A 368 11.64 0.92 -17.63
C GLU A 368 11.75 0.08 -18.89
N ASP A 369 12.99 -0.11 -19.33
CA ASP A 369 13.29 -1.03 -20.41
C ASP A 369 13.21 -2.47 -19.89
N GLU A 370 12.63 -3.37 -20.66
CA GLU A 370 12.47 -4.79 -20.30
C GLU A 370 11.65 -5.01 -19.00
N TRP A 371 10.58 -4.22 -18.80
CA TRP A 371 9.63 -4.46 -17.74
C TRP A 371 8.94 -5.81 -17.89
N LEU A 372 9.26 -6.76 -16.99
CA LEU A 372 8.72 -8.12 -17.02
C LEU A 372 7.32 -8.17 -16.42
N ASN A 373 6.35 -8.71 -17.17
CA ASN A 373 4.98 -8.91 -16.73
C ASN A 373 4.53 -10.37 -16.96
N TRP A 374 3.66 -10.87 -16.09
CA TRP A 374 3.06 -12.18 -16.18
C TRP A 374 1.84 -12.13 -17.09
N ILE A 375 1.69 -13.12 -17.95
CA ILE A 375 0.57 -13.27 -18.89
C ILE A 375 -0.38 -14.37 -18.41
N LYS A 376 0.09 -15.60 -18.35
CA LYS A 376 -0.64 -16.76 -17.83
C LYS A 376 0.34 -17.90 -17.54
N ASP A 377 0.00 -18.79 -16.66
CA ASP A 377 0.79 -19.98 -16.30
C ASP A 377 2.28 -19.66 -16.11
N ASN A 378 3.16 -20.16 -17.02
CA ASN A 378 4.59 -19.85 -17.08
C ASN A 378 4.96 -18.92 -18.27
N GLU A 379 3.97 -18.35 -18.93
CA GLU A 379 4.16 -17.37 -20.00
C GLU A 379 4.27 -15.96 -19.40
N LEU A 380 5.29 -15.23 -19.84
CA LEU A 380 5.58 -13.86 -19.44
C LEU A 380 5.82 -13.02 -20.70
N ALA A 381 5.90 -11.72 -20.53
CA ALA A 381 6.38 -10.82 -21.56
C ALA A 381 7.21 -9.69 -20.95
N VAL A 382 8.19 -9.21 -21.69
CA VAL A 382 8.89 -7.95 -21.38
C VAL A 382 8.39 -6.86 -22.31
N TYR A 383 8.32 -5.65 -21.78
CA TYR A 383 7.86 -4.45 -22.47
C TYR A 383 8.80 -3.29 -22.17
N ASP A 384 8.88 -2.35 -23.08
CA ASP A 384 9.38 -1.00 -22.80
C ASP A 384 8.22 -0.21 -22.18
N LEU A 385 8.34 0.12 -20.89
CA LEU A 385 7.29 0.78 -20.11
C LEU A 385 7.58 2.28 -19.99
N THR A 386 6.58 3.10 -20.31
CA THR A 386 6.51 4.50 -19.94
C THR A 386 5.28 4.76 -19.09
N GLN A 387 5.46 5.32 -17.89
CA GLN A 387 4.38 5.73 -17.01
C GLN A 387 4.48 7.21 -16.69
N LYS A 388 3.38 7.94 -16.86
CA LYS A 388 3.25 9.37 -16.56
C LYS A 388 2.11 9.56 -15.55
N ILE A 389 2.35 10.34 -14.51
CA ILE A 389 1.35 10.66 -13.49
C ILE A 389 1.32 12.18 -13.30
N ILE A 390 0.12 12.75 -13.37
CA ILE A 390 -0.14 14.16 -13.07
C ILE A 390 -1.13 14.21 -11.92
N SER A 391 -0.80 14.92 -10.85
CA SER A 391 -1.70 15.12 -9.72
C SER A 391 -1.86 16.61 -9.43
N ILE A 392 -3.09 17.03 -9.19
CA ILE A 392 -3.43 18.40 -8.79
C ILE A 392 -4.33 18.30 -7.56
N ASN A 393 -4.02 19.09 -6.55
CA ASN A 393 -4.85 19.23 -5.36
C ASN A 393 -5.01 20.70 -4.98
N ALA A 394 -6.21 21.09 -4.56
CA ALA A 394 -6.46 22.41 -4.04
C ALA A 394 -7.25 22.32 -2.74
N ASN A 395 -6.86 23.10 -1.76
CA ASN A 395 -7.56 23.23 -0.50
C ASN A 395 -7.85 24.69 -0.22
N TRP A 396 -9.10 25.01 0.00
CA TRP A 396 -9.55 26.37 0.34
C TRP A 396 -10.40 26.36 1.59
N PHE A 397 -10.03 27.18 2.55
CA PHE A 397 -10.75 27.40 3.80
C PHE A 397 -11.32 28.81 3.83
N LYS A 398 -12.62 28.98 3.99
CA LYS A 398 -13.23 30.30 4.19
C LYS A 398 -13.74 30.41 5.63
N GLY A 399 -12.92 31.04 6.46
CA GLY A 399 -13.09 31.03 7.89
C GLY A 399 -13.01 29.61 8.45
N TYR A 400 -13.63 29.38 9.62
CA TYR A 400 -13.59 28.07 10.29
C TYR A 400 -14.70 27.08 9.84
N LYS A 401 -15.69 27.56 9.08
CA LYS A 401 -16.88 26.77 8.73
C LYS A 401 -16.83 26.09 7.38
N HIS A 402 -16.11 26.66 6.41
CA HIS A 402 -16.16 26.19 5.03
C HIS A 402 -14.80 25.64 4.60
N GLU A 403 -14.82 24.46 4.01
CA GLU A 403 -13.66 23.84 3.42
C GLU A 403 -14.02 23.27 2.04
N ILE A 404 -13.27 23.66 1.02
CA ILE A 404 -13.36 23.05 -0.32
C ILE A 404 -12.04 22.33 -0.57
N ARG A 405 -12.12 21.08 -0.96
CA ARG A 405 -10.97 20.31 -1.45
C ARG A 405 -11.23 19.80 -2.86
N LEU A 406 -10.24 19.96 -3.70
CA LEU A 406 -10.18 19.37 -5.03
C LEU A 406 -9.00 18.39 -5.06
N LYS A 407 -9.20 17.22 -5.61
CA LYS A 407 -8.15 16.28 -5.98
C LYS A 407 -8.39 15.80 -7.40
N SER A 408 -7.35 15.81 -8.22
CA SER A 408 -7.37 15.23 -9.54
C SER A 408 -6.07 14.45 -9.77
N GLN A 409 -6.17 13.28 -10.35
CA GLN A 409 -5.03 12.45 -10.71
C GLN A 409 -5.28 11.83 -12.08
N PHE A 410 -4.28 11.90 -12.93
CA PHE A 410 -4.23 11.31 -14.25
C PHE A 410 -3.03 10.37 -14.30
N VAL A 411 -3.25 9.13 -14.67
CA VAL A 411 -2.21 8.12 -14.85
C VAL A 411 -2.30 7.59 -16.27
N ALA A 412 -1.19 7.61 -16.99
CA ALA A 412 -1.04 6.96 -18.27
C ALA A 412 0.12 5.99 -18.21
N LEU A 413 -0.09 4.77 -18.67
CA LEU A 413 0.90 3.72 -18.80
C LEU A 413 0.89 3.23 -20.24
N GLU A 414 2.05 3.23 -20.87
CA GLU A 414 2.30 2.75 -22.22
C GLU A 414 3.31 1.59 -22.14
N ALA A 415 2.94 0.42 -22.63
CA ALA A 415 3.76 -0.79 -22.66
C ALA A 415 3.98 -1.20 -24.12
N GLU A 416 5.17 -0.93 -24.64
CA GLU A 416 5.52 -1.09 -26.03
C GLU A 416 6.54 -2.22 -26.26
N SER A 417 6.82 -2.53 -27.52
CA SER A 417 7.88 -3.46 -27.96
C SER A 417 7.83 -4.83 -27.25
N PRO A 418 6.66 -5.53 -27.17
CA PRO A 418 6.55 -6.75 -26.41
C PRO A 418 7.41 -7.89 -26.97
N ILE A 419 8.12 -8.60 -26.07
CA ILE A 419 8.78 -9.86 -26.36
C ILE A 419 8.15 -10.96 -25.50
N SER A 420 7.57 -11.97 -26.14
CA SER A 420 6.99 -13.11 -25.44
C SER A 420 8.07 -14.03 -24.90
N LEU A 421 7.92 -14.45 -23.66
CA LEU A 421 8.84 -15.29 -22.91
C LEU A 421 8.12 -16.47 -22.27
N ILE A 422 8.86 -17.55 -22.04
CA ILE A 422 8.43 -18.70 -21.26
C ILE A 422 9.47 -19.00 -20.18
N SER A 423 9.02 -19.29 -18.95
CA SER A 423 9.88 -19.71 -17.86
C SER A 423 10.01 -21.22 -17.81
N ASP A 424 11.22 -21.74 -17.56
CA ASP A 424 11.44 -23.15 -17.25
C ASP A 424 11.35 -23.42 -15.73
N LYS A 425 11.42 -24.70 -15.33
CA LYS A 425 11.38 -25.11 -13.91
C LYS A 425 12.57 -24.60 -13.08
N ALA A 426 13.67 -24.23 -13.73
CA ALA A 426 14.85 -23.64 -13.09
C ALA A 426 14.77 -22.12 -13.00
N GLY A 427 13.71 -21.52 -13.53
CA GLY A 427 13.44 -20.08 -13.51
C GLY A 427 14.18 -19.26 -14.56
N TYR A 428 14.73 -19.90 -15.61
CA TYR A 428 15.29 -19.18 -16.74
C TYR A 428 14.19 -18.79 -17.75
N LEU A 429 14.40 -17.67 -18.42
CA LEU A 429 13.50 -17.10 -19.41
C LEU A 429 14.02 -17.40 -20.83
N TYR A 430 13.14 -17.83 -21.70
CA TYR A 430 13.41 -18.13 -23.10
C TYR A 430 12.41 -17.42 -23.99
N ASN A 431 12.84 -17.04 -25.22
CA ASN A 431 11.90 -16.51 -26.20
C ASN A 431 10.81 -17.53 -26.51
N HIS A 432 9.58 -17.03 -26.62
CA HIS A 432 8.40 -17.80 -26.94
C HIS A 432 7.68 -17.19 -28.15
N ASN A 433 6.99 -18.02 -28.91
CA ASN A 433 6.31 -17.59 -30.14
C ASN A 433 4.84 -17.22 -29.93
N SER A 434 4.38 -17.01 -28.68
CA SER A 434 3.04 -16.50 -28.47
C SER A 434 2.94 -15.03 -28.89
N ILE A 435 1.77 -14.68 -29.42
CA ILE A 435 1.48 -13.30 -29.79
C ILE A 435 1.18 -12.52 -28.53
N VAL A 436 2.01 -11.52 -28.24
CA VAL A 436 1.76 -10.55 -27.17
C VAL A 436 1.66 -9.18 -27.82
N LYS A 437 0.64 -8.43 -27.45
CA LYS A 437 0.39 -7.08 -28.00
C LYS A 437 0.94 -5.99 -27.07
N PRO A 438 1.36 -4.84 -27.62
CA PRO A 438 1.53 -3.63 -26.82
C PRO A 438 0.18 -3.22 -26.23
N PHE A 439 0.19 -2.42 -25.14
CA PHE A 439 -1.04 -1.91 -24.56
C PHE A 439 -0.83 -0.56 -23.89
N THR A 440 -1.93 0.18 -23.77
CA THR A 440 -2.00 1.40 -22.99
C THR A 440 -3.05 1.25 -21.87
N ASP A 441 -2.80 1.87 -20.72
CA ASP A 441 -3.71 1.86 -19.56
C ASP A 441 -3.81 3.28 -19.01
N GLY A 442 -4.98 3.89 -19.13
CA GLY A 442 -5.26 5.25 -18.66
C GLY A 442 -6.26 5.25 -17.54
N ILE A 443 -5.96 5.98 -16.47
CA ILE A 443 -6.88 6.12 -15.34
C ILE A 443 -6.99 7.60 -14.96
N THR A 444 -8.22 8.06 -14.82
CA THR A 444 -8.54 9.41 -14.38
C THR A 444 -9.38 9.35 -13.11
N SER A 445 -8.99 10.13 -12.11
CA SER A 445 -9.77 10.32 -10.89
C SER A 445 -9.87 11.81 -10.58
N PHE A 446 -11.08 12.26 -10.33
CA PHE A 446 -11.40 13.64 -9.97
C PHE A 446 -12.39 13.66 -8.83
N GLN A 447 -12.15 14.49 -7.82
CA GLN A 447 -13.06 14.70 -6.72
C GLN A 447 -13.08 16.15 -6.28
N VAL A 448 -14.27 16.71 -6.09
CA VAL A 448 -14.49 17.95 -5.35
C VAL A 448 -15.31 17.64 -4.11
N ARG A 449 -14.82 18.09 -2.96
CA ARG A 449 -15.50 17.96 -1.68
C ARG A 449 -15.69 19.33 -1.06
N TYR A 450 -16.92 19.70 -0.78
CA TYR A 450 -17.26 20.84 0.08
C TYR A 450 -17.71 20.32 1.44
N LYS A 451 -17.17 20.90 2.51
CA LYS A 451 -17.54 20.62 3.90
C LYS A 451 -17.99 21.91 4.56
N TYR A 452 -19.13 21.84 5.22
CA TYR A 452 -19.67 22.93 6.02
C TYR A 452 -19.87 22.49 7.47
N GLU A 453 -19.31 23.25 8.43
CA GLU A 453 -19.50 23.02 9.86
C GLU A 453 -20.76 23.72 10.34
N ILE A 454 -21.80 22.92 10.68
CA ILE A 454 -23.07 23.41 11.21
C ILE A 454 -22.91 23.80 12.68
N ALA A 455 -22.27 22.92 13.44
CA ALA A 455 -21.96 23.06 14.86
C ALA A 455 -20.66 22.29 15.16
N PRO A 456 -19.98 22.49 16.29
CA PRO A 456 -18.78 21.77 16.64
C PRO A 456 -18.94 20.25 16.43
N LEU A 457 -18.06 19.66 15.60
CA LEU A 457 -18.04 18.26 15.21
C LEU A 457 -19.27 17.77 14.42
N SER A 458 -20.11 18.67 13.92
CA SER A 458 -21.27 18.38 13.07
C SER A 458 -21.12 19.04 11.72
N TYR A 459 -21.18 18.25 10.65
CA TYR A 459 -20.81 18.69 9.30
C TYR A 459 -21.82 18.24 8.23
N ILE A 460 -21.93 19.05 7.19
CA ILE A 460 -22.51 18.66 5.89
C ILE A 460 -21.35 18.50 4.90
N TYR A 461 -21.38 17.43 4.13
CA TYR A 461 -20.48 17.22 3.01
C TYR A 461 -21.26 17.13 1.71
N LEU A 462 -20.80 17.86 0.70
CA LEU A 462 -21.17 17.66 -0.70
C LEU A 462 -19.94 17.12 -1.40
N VAL A 463 -20.07 15.97 -2.04
CA VAL A 463 -18.96 15.31 -2.73
C VAL A 463 -19.38 14.99 -4.15
N TYR A 464 -18.62 15.48 -5.11
CA TYR A 464 -18.70 15.07 -6.51
C TYR A 464 -17.45 14.31 -6.88
N THR A 465 -17.61 13.12 -7.42
CA THR A 465 -16.54 12.25 -7.87
C THR A 465 -16.80 11.85 -9.31
N LYS A 466 -15.75 11.90 -10.12
CA LYS A 466 -15.76 11.42 -11.51
C LYS A 466 -14.47 10.65 -11.77
N GLY A 467 -14.58 9.46 -12.39
CA GLY A 467 -13.42 8.65 -12.69
C GLY A 467 -13.70 7.59 -13.74
N GLY A 468 -12.65 7.14 -14.40
CA GLY A 468 -12.72 6.11 -15.40
C GLY A 468 -11.36 5.50 -15.68
N ARG A 469 -11.39 4.31 -16.30
CA ARG A 469 -10.22 3.60 -16.80
C ARG A 469 -10.43 3.24 -18.27
N VAL A 470 -9.40 3.40 -19.05
CA VAL A 470 -9.35 2.96 -20.45
C VAL A 470 -8.16 2.04 -20.61
N TYR A 471 -8.42 0.82 -21.03
CA TYR A 471 -7.42 -0.16 -21.41
C TYR A 471 -7.52 -0.44 -22.92
N ASP A 472 -6.41 -0.29 -23.64
CA ASP A 472 -6.33 -0.49 -25.07
C ASP A 472 -5.14 -1.41 -25.39
N ASP A 473 -5.42 -2.57 -25.97
CA ASP A 473 -4.44 -3.57 -26.40
C ASP A 473 -4.17 -3.56 -27.91
N GLU A 474 -4.68 -2.56 -28.63
CA GLU A 474 -4.49 -2.36 -30.06
C GLU A 474 -3.48 -1.25 -30.39
N ASN A 475 -3.08 -0.49 -29.36
CA ASN A 475 -2.12 0.63 -29.44
C ASN A 475 -2.53 1.72 -30.46
N GLU A 476 -3.84 1.94 -30.60
CA GLU A 476 -4.41 2.98 -31.50
C GLU A 476 -4.45 4.37 -30.83
N ARG A 477 -4.18 4.44 -29.50
CA ARG A 477 -4.34 5.64 -28.69
C ARG A 477 -3.01 6.27 -28.33
N ASN A 478 -2.91 7.56 -28.48
CA ASN A 478 -1.77 8.34 -27.98
C ASN A 478 -1.97 8.77 -26.52
N THR A 479 -0.90 9.25 -25.86
CA THR A 479 -0.93 9.71 -24.46
C THR A 479 -2.07 10.72 -24.18
N SER A 480 -2.41 11.58 -25.13
CA SER A 480 -3.48 12.59 -24.97
C SER A 480 -4.86 11.91 -24.88
N ASP A 481 -5.10 10.91 -25.73
CA ASP A 481 -6.36 10.18 -25.76
C ASP A 481 -6.53 9.34 -24.48
N VAL A 482 -5.44 8.74 -23.99
CA VAL A 482 -5.41 7.98 -22.74
C VAL A 482 -5.79 8.85 -21.52
N PHE A 483 -5.48 10.14 -21.54
CA PHE A 483 -5.93 11.06 -20.49
C PHE A 483 -7.37 11.54 -20.69
N LYS A 484 -7.79 11.73 -21.95
CA LYS A 484 -9.07 12.33 -22.31
C LYS A 484 -10.24 11.35 -22.20
N ASP A 485 -10.06 10.15 -22.73
CA ASP A 485 -11.12 9.14 -22.84
C ASP A 485 -11.73 8.72 -21.49
N PRO A 486 -10.93 8.45 -20.41
CA PRO A 486 -11.52 8.13 -19.10
C PRO A 486 -12.28 9.32 -18.49
N TRP A 487 -11.98 10.54 -18.93
CA TRP A 487 -12.71 11.73 -18.51
C TRP A 487 -14.01 11.91 -19.28
N GLU A 488 -14.02 11.63 -20.60
CA GLU A 488 -15.21 11.75 -21.45
C GLU A 488 -16.18 10.57 -21.22
N ASN A 489 -15.64 9.37 -20.98
CA ASN A 489 -16.40 8.14 -20.74
C ASN A 489 -16.07 7.58 -19.34
N PRO A 490 -16.55 8.21 -18.26
CA PRO A 490 -16.23 7.78 -16.91
C PRO A 490 -16.92 6.46 -16.55
N ASP A 491 -16.24 5.56 -15.84
CA ASP A 491 -16.82 4.34 -15.27
C ASP A 491 -17.80 4.67 -14.12
N ASN A 492 -17.53 5.80 -13.45
CA ASN A 492 -18.41 6.30 -12.40
C ASN A 492 -18.46 7.82 -12.37
N GLU A 493 -19.65 8.36 -12.11
CA GLU A 493 -19.91 9.77 -11.87
C GLU A 493 -20.94 9.88 -10.75
N ILE A 494 -20.48 10.31 -9.57
CA ILE A 494 -21.28 10.24 -8.34
C ILE A 494 -21.35 11.61 -7.68
N PHE A 495 -22.57 12.04 -7.33
CA PHE A 495 -22.83 13.16 -6.45
C PHE A 495 -23.39 12.65 -5.12
N SER A 496 -22.73 12.98 -4.00
CA SER A 496 -23.11 12.53 -2.66
C SER A 496 -23.36 13.69 -1.73
N LEU A 497 -24.43 13.59 -0.93
CA LEU A 497 -24.73 14.47 0.18
C LEU A 497 -24.67 13.67 1.49
N LYS A 498 -23.85 14.13 2.44
CA LYS A 498 -23.63 13.42 3.69
C LYS A 498 -23.78 14.37 4.88
N PHE A 499 -24.44 13.89 5.90
CA PHE A 499 -24.59 14.58 7.19
C PHE A 499 -23.86 13.81 8.27
N ARG A 500 -23.03 14.49 9.04
CA ARG A 500 -22.44 13.99 10.28
C ARG A 500 -22.91 14.88 11.41
N LEU A 501 -23.65 14.32 12.33
CA LEU A 501 -24.14 15.04 13.53
C LEU A 501 -23.52 14.39 14.76
N LYS A 502 -22.99 15.21 15.65
CA LYS A 502 -22.56 14.80 16.99
C LYS A 502 -23.59 15.28 18.00
N TYR A 503 -24.13 14.35 18.75
CA TYR A 503 -25.04 14.59 19.89
C TYR A 503 -24.25 14.70 21.18
#